data_ca06af2003dc0dd022ccb6e83389767d
#
_entry.id   ca06af2003dc0dd022ccb6e83389767d
#
_cell.length_a   1.000
_cell.length_b   1.000
_cell.length_c   1.000
_cell.angle_alpha   90.00
_cell.angle_beta   90.00
_cell.angle_gamma   90.00
#
_symmetry.space_group_name_H-M   'P 1'
#
loop_
_entity.id
_entity.type
_entity.pdbx_description
1 polymer ?
#
loop_
_entity_poly.entity_id
_entity_poly.type
_entity_poly.pdbx_seq_one_letter_code
_entity_poly.pdbx_strand_id
1 'polypeptide(L)'
;TFEEVNLYFNTTGLYFQTTDSSLISMVELNIKAEWFDVYEIKVNQVFGINIECFNKILSCIDKDYTIEIKFKEKSDKINIILSDEKIIKEYEMNLMDIDTDIFDIPNTEYASDIVLDSPIFKEYITELTMFGEYLDFNCSENEIVLSTEGDFGKSKIIINEEYLEEYGIEEDTIIEQSFNIKYMKMVSNFVKLNKLTNIHVSDDKPLKIEYHLDNDENKITFFLAPKIKDD
;
A
#
# COMPACT_ATOMS: atom_id res chain seq x y z
N THR A 1 -0.17 -13.51 0.12
CA THR A 1 1.17 -13.08 -0.34
C THR A 1 1.05 -12.77 -1.82
N PHE A 2 1.53 -11.64 -2.26
CA PHE A 2 1.61 -11.30 -3.69
C PHE A 2 2.85 -12.00 -4.27
N GLU A 3 2.69 -12.78 -5.33
CA GLU A 3 3.80 -13.57 -5.91
C GLU A 3 4.26 -12.97 -7.24
N GLU A 4 3.32 -12.44 -8.01
CA GLU A 4 3.52 -11.95 -9.36
C GLU A 4 2.78 -10.62 -9.55
N VAL A 5 3.32 -9.75 -10.40
CA VAL A 5 2.69 -8.46 -10.71
C VAL A 5 3.07 -7.98 -12.09
N ASN A 6 2.14 -7.33 -12.78
CA ASN A 6 2.40 -6.56 -13.99
C ASN A 6 2.78 -5.13 -13.60
N LEU A 7 3.97 -4.70 -14.00
CA LEU A 7 4.41 -3.31 -13.95
C LEU A 7 4.07 -2.63 -15.27
N TYR A 8 3.27 -1.58 -15.21
CA TYR A 8 2.83 -0.82 -16.38
C TYR A 8 3.64 0.47 -16.47
N PHE A 9 4.48 0.58 -17.48
CA PHE A 9 5.24 1.77 -17.80
C PHE A 9 4.59 2.49 -18.98
N ASN A 10 4.24 3.73 -18.79
CA ASN A 10 3.71 4.59 -19.85
C ASN A 10 4.40 5.95 -19.83
N THR A 11 4.03 6.88 -20.73
CA THR A 11 4.66 8.20 -20.81
C THR A 11 4.45 9.07 -19.56
N THR A 12 3.50 8.74 -18.69
CA THR A 12 3.18 9.50 -17.47
C THR A 12 3.81 8.92 -16.20
N GLY A 13 4.33 7.68 -16.26
CA GLY A 13 4.97 7.07 -15.10
C GLY A 13 4.84 5.55 -15.02
N LEU A 14 5.10 5.03 -13.85
CA LEU A 14 4.96 3.64 -13.45
C LEU A 14 3.68 3.43 -12.66
N TYR A 15 2.94 2.41 -13.03
CA TYR A 15 1.76 1.94 -12.32
C TYR A 15 1.83 0.44 -12.10
N PHE A 16 1.35 -0.04 -10.97
CA PHE A 16 0.94 -1.42 -10.81
C PHE A 16 -0.24 -1.57 -9.86
N GLN A 17 -0.96 -2.66 -10.02
CA GLN A 17 -2.03 -3.08 -9.14
C GLN A 17 -1.98 -4.59 -8.99
N THR A 18 -2.19 -5.09 -7.78
CA THR A 18 -2.30 -6.53 -7.54
C THR A 18 -3.19 -6.81 -6.33
N THR A 19 -3.82 -7.97 -6.33
CA THR A 19 -4.66 -8.46 -5.24
C THR A 19 -4.05 -9.70 -4.61
N ASP A 20 -4.36 -9.94 -3.35
CA ASP A 20 -4.05 -11.23 -2.76
C ASP A 20 -5.00 -12.33 -3.28
N SER A 21 -4.62 -13.60 -3.13
CA SER A 21 -5.38 -14.74 -3.63
C SER A 21 -6.79 -14.88 -3.02
N SER A 22 -7.02 -14.23 -1.87
CA SER A 22 -8.32 -14.22 -1.18
C SER A 22 -9.19 -13.03 -1.57
N LEU A 23 -8.69 -12.10 -2.39
CA LEU A 23 -9.34 -10.85 -2.79
C LEU A 23 -9.75 -9.97 -1.58
N ILE A 24 -9.06 -10.11 -0.45
CA ILE A 24 -9.28 -9.31 0.76
C ILE A 24 -8.45 -8.03 0.72
N SER A 25 -7.26 -8.10 0.13
CA SER A 25 -6.34 -6.97 0.04
C SER A 25 -5.95 -6.70 -1.40
N MET A 26 -5.99 -5.44 -1.78
CA MET A 26 -5.43 -4.94 -3.03
C MET A 26 -4.38 -3.88 -2.72
N VAL A 27 -3.33 -3.87 -3.51
CA VAL A 27 -2.31 -2.82 -3.47
C VAL A 27 -2.17 -2.18 -4.84
N GLU A 28 -2.06 -0.87 -4.84
CA GLU A 28 -1.84 -0.03 -6.01
C GLU A 28 -0.63 0.86 -5.79
N LEU A 29 0.24 0.98 -6.78
CA LEU A 29 1.35 1.94 -6.79
C LEU A 29 1.21 2.85 -8.00
N ASN A 30 1.33 4.14 -7.76
CA ASN A 30 1.43 5.14 -8.81
C ASN A 30 2.66 6.01 -8.57
N ILE A 31 3.55 6.07 -9.56
CA ILE A 31 4.76 6.91 -9.53
C ILE A 31 4.84 7.65 -10.86
N LYS A 32 4.83 8.98 -10.81
CA LYS A 32 4.94 9.84 -11.98
C LYS A 32 6.34 9.81 -12.60
N ALA A 33 6.39 10.07 -13.90
CA ALA A 33 7.65 10.11 -14.64
C ALA A 33 8.66 11.10 -14.04
N GLU A 34 8.18 12.23 -13.52
CA GLU A 34 9.00 13.29 -12.91
C GLU A 34 9.66 12.89 -11.59
N TRP A 35 9.21 11.79 -10.97
CA TRP A 35 9.82 11.26 -9.75
C TRP A 35 11.18 10.60 -10.02
N PHE A 36 11.41 10.12 -11.24
CA PHE A 36 12.64 9.45 -11.65
C PHE A 36 13.67 10.49 -12.14
N ASP A 37 14.93 10.31 -11.82
CA ASP A 37 16.01 11.14 -12.36
C ASP A 37 16.08 11.07 -13.89
N VAL A 38 15.78 9.89 -14.45
CA VAL A 38 15.69 9.64 -15.90
C VAL A 38 14.50 8.71 -16.15
N TYR A 39 13.61 9.14 -17.04
CA TYR A 39 12.46 8.34 -17.47
C TYR A 39 12.29 8.42 -18.99
N GLU A 40 12.60 7.34 -19.70
CA GLU A 40 12.60 7.29 -21.17
C GLU A 40 11.68 6.19 -21.70
N ILE A 41 10.38 6.38 -21.59
CA ILE A 41 9.36 5.47 -22.12
C ILE A 41 8.66 6.13 -23.32
N LYS A 42 8.84 5.54 -24.51
CA LYS A 42 8.22 6.05 -25.75
C LYS A 42 6.91 5.36 -26.10
N VAL A 43 6.76 4.12 -25.70
CA VAL A 43 5.60 3.28 -25.97
C VAL A 43 5.27 2.50 -24.70
N ASN A 44 4.00 2.40 -24.36
CA ASN A 44 3.55 1.66 -23.19
C ASN A 44 4.15 0.25 -23.15
N GLN A 45 4.69 -0.12 -21.99
CA GLN A 45 5.30 -1.42 -21.73
C GLN A 45 4.62 -2.06 -20.53
N VAL A 46 4.48 -3.38 -20.58
CA VAL A 46 3.99 -4.17 -19.45
C VAL A 46 5.03 -5.23 -19.15
N PHE A 47 5.49 -5.27 -17.91
CA PHE A 47 6.48 -6.23 -17.44
C PHE A 47 5.88 -7.10 -16.35
N GLY A 48 5.52 -8.33 -16.68
CA GLY A 48 5.17 -9.33 -15.68
C GLY A 48 6.42 -9.79 -14.94
N ILE A 49 6.45 -9.62 -13.63
CA ILE A 49 7.60 -9.95 -12.79
C ILE A 49 7.22 -10.88 -11.65
N ASN A 50 8.18 -11.73 -11.25
CA ASN A 50 8.13 -12.45 -9.99
C ASN A 50 8.62 -11.53 -8.87
N ILE A 51 7.75 -11.21 -7.91
CA ILE A 51 8.02 -10.24 -6.83
C ILE A 51 9.16 -10.74 -5.93
N GLU A 52 9.22 -12.05 -5.63
CA GLU A 52 10.28 -12.59 -4.78
C GLU A 52 11.65 -12.43 -5.43
N CYS A 53 11.77 -12.75 -6.72
CA CYS A 53 13.01 -12.58 -7.47
C CYS A 53 13.42 -11.11 -7.54
N PHE A 54 12.49 -10.22 -7.87
CA PHE A 54 12.74 -8.79 -7.92
C PHE A 54 13.19 -8.23 -6.57
N ASN A 55 12.51 -8.63 -5.49
CA ASN A 55 12.87 -8.23 -4.13
C ASN A 55 14.28 -8.72 -3.72
N LYS A 56 14.68 -9.93 -4.12
CA LYS A 56 16.06 -10.42 -3.90
C LYS A 56 17.10 -9.55 -4.57
N ILE A 57 16.83 -9.08 -5.80
CA ILE A 57 17.72 -8.15 -6.51
C ILE A 57 17.76 -6.80 -5.78
N LEU A 58 16.59 -6.24 -5.44
CA LEU A 58 16.51 -4.96 -4.73
C LEU A 58 17.15 -5.02 -3.33
N SER A 59 17.14 -6.17 -2.67
CA SER A 59 17.81 -6.33 -1.36
C SER A 59 19.34 -6.24 -1.44
N CYS A 60 19.92 -6.26 -2.65
CA CYS A 60 21.36 -6.05 -2.87
C CYS A 60 21.76 -4.58 -2.97
N ILE A 61 20.81 -3.65 -2.77
CA ILE A 61 21.03 -2.20 -2.82
C ILE A 61 21.66 -1.74 -1.52
N ASP A 62 22.71 -0.94 -1.63
CA ASP A 62 23.27 -0.12 -0.56
C ASP A 62 22.80 1.33 -0.70
N LYS A 63 22.97 2.15 0.35
CA LYS A 63 22.39 3.50 0.44
C LYS A 63 22.77 4.45 -0.70
N ASP A 64 23.95 4.26 -1.27
CA ASP A 64 24.51 5.16 -2.28
C ASP A 64 24.37 4.63 -3.71
N TYR A 65 23.61 3.55 -3.89
CA TYR A 65 23.41 2.96 -5.21
C TYR A 65 22.32 3.66 -6.00
N THR A 66 22.60 3.87 -7.29
CA THR A 66 21.59 4.18 -8.30
C THR A 66 20.99 2.90 -8.83
N ILE A 67 19.69 2.89 -9.05
CA ILE A 67 18.94 1.80 -9.67
C ILE A 67 18.58 2.22 -11.09
N GLU A 68 18.98 1.42 -12.07
CA GLU A 68 18.60 1.64 -13.46
C GLU A 68 17.92 0.37 -14.01
N ILE A 69 16.75 0.53 -14.61
CA ILE A 69 16.01 -0.56 -15.27
C ILE A 69 16.03 -0.29 -16.76
N LYS A 70 16.64 -1.20 -17.52
CA LYS A 70 16.75 -1.13 -18.98
C LYS A 70 16.03 -2.30 -19.62
N PHE A 71 15.40 -2.06 -20.74
CA PHE A 71 14.82 -3.11 -21.57
C PHE A 71 15.03 -2.81 -23.06
N LYS A 72 14.97 -3.88 -23.85
CA LYS A 72 14.92 -3.79 -25.32
C LYS A 72 13.51 -4.06 -25.78
N GLU A 73 13.08 -3.33 -26.77
CA GLU A 73 11.75 -3.56 -27.38
C GLU A 73 11.58 -5.03 -27.79
N LYS A 74 10.45 -5.64 -27.42
CA LYS A 74 10.14 -7.06 -27.64
C LYS A 74 11.06 -8.07 -26.95
N SER A 75 11.80 -7.66 -25.94
CA SER A 75 12.57 -8.57 -25.10
C SER A 75 11.66 -9.24 -24.07
N ASP A 76 11.93 -10.49 -23.78
CA ASP A 76 11.36 -11.25 -22.66
C ASP A 76 12.17 -11.08 -21.37
N LYS A 77 13.04 -10.04 -21.32
CA LYS A 77 13.95 -9.77 -20.21
C LYS A 77 14.10 -8.30 -19.95
N ILE A 78 14.33 -7.96 -18.67
CA ILE A 78 14.78 -6.65 -18.23
C ILE A 78 16.17 -6.75 -17.62
N ASN A 79 16.95 -5.70 -17.77
CA ASN A 79 18.24 -5.53 -17.11
C ASN A 79 18.08 -4.55 -15.96
N ILE A 80 18.50 -4.97 -14.77
CA ILE A 80 18.50 -4.15 -13.55
C ILE A 80 19.96 -3.90 -13.19
N ILE A 81 20.35 -2.64 -13.15
CA ILE A 81 21.71 -2.23 -12.85
C ILE A 81 21.68 -1.49 -11.51
N LEU A 82 22.46 -1.98 -10.56
CA LEU A 82 22.69 -1.34 -9.28
C LEU A 82 24.13 -0.85 -9.27
N SER A 83 24.35 0.44 -9.15
CA SER A 83 25.70 1.00 -9.24
C SER A 83 25.94 2.15 -8.29
N ASP A 84 27.21 2.27 -7.87
CA ASP A 84 27.82 3.44 -7.25
C ASP A 84 29.07 3.85 -8.04
N GLU A 85 29.89 4.72 -7.48
CA GLU A 85 31.14 5.18 -8.13
C GLU A 85 32.20 4.06 -8.32
N LYS A 86 32.06 2.91 -7.64
CA LYS A 86 33.10 1.86 -7.56
C LYS A 86 32.64 0.49 -8.04
N ILE A 87 31.34 0.20 -7.89
CA ILE A 87 30.78 -1.13 -8.11
C ILE A 87 29.59 -1.02 -9.04
N ILE A 88 29.53 -1.91 -10.02
CA ILE A 88 28.36 -2.10 -10.90
C ILE A 88 27.92 -3.54 -10.74
N LYS A 89 26.67 -3.75 -10.37
CA LYS A 89 26.02 -5.06 -10.31
C LYS A 89 24.93 -5.10 -11.38
N GLU A 90 25.02 -6.04 -12.30
CA GLU A 90 24.08 -6.21 -13.39
C GLU A 90 23.28 -7.50 -13.21
N TYR A 91 21.97 -7.40 -13.30
CA TYR A 91 21.05 -8.52 -13.21
C TYR A 91 20.19 -8.55 -14.47
N GLU A 92 20.06 -9.72 -15.06
CA GLU A 92 19.10 -9.98 -16.12
C GLU A 92 17.96 -10.81 -15.54
N MET A 93 16.74 -10.30 -15.60
CA MET A 93 15.55 -10.98 -15.09
C MET A 93 14.60 -11.30 -16.23
N ASN A 94 14.15 -12.56 -16.30
CA ASN A 94 13.13 -12.97 -17.26
C ASN A 94 11.78 -12.38 -16.87
N LEU A 95 11.05 -11.91 -17.88
CA LEU A 95 9.67 -11.47 -17.74
C LEU A 95 8.71 -12.65 -17.82
N MET A 96 7.54 -12.48 -17.24
CA MET A 96 6.45 -13.43 -17.24
C MET A 96 5.28 -12.87 -18.05
N ASP A 97 4.50 -13.76 -18.65
CA ASP A 97 3.21 -13.41 -19.24
C ASP A 97 2.14 -13.64 -18.18
N ILE A 98 1.63 -12.55 -17.60
CA ILE A 98 0.68 -12.57 -16.50
C ILE A 98 -0.65 -12.03 -17.04
N ASP A 99 -1.64 -12.90 -17.12
CA ASP A 99 -3.00 -12.55 -17.54
C ASP A 99 -3.79 -12.08 -16.33
N THR A 100 -3.79 -10.78 -16.10
CA THR A 100 -4.55 -10.12 -15.00
C THR A 100 -5.23 -8.88 -15.51
N ASP A 101 -6.48 -8.72 -15.12
CA ASP A 101 -7.24 -7.49 -15.35
C ASP A 101 -6.84 -6.42 -14.32
N ILE A 102 -6.84 -5.17 -14.75
CA ILE A 102 -6.75 -4.01 -13.86
C ILE A 102 -8.17 -3.69 -13.41
N PHE A 103 -8.38 -3.64 -12.09
CA PHE A 103 -9.63 -3.17 -11.52
C PHE A 103 -9.74 -1.65 -11.68
N ASP A 104 -10.84 -1.19 -12.23
CA ASP A 104 -11.18 0.23 -12.23
C ASP A 104 -11.65 0.63 -10.82
N ILE A 105 -10.83 1.40 -10.12
CA ILE A 105 -11.15 1.88 -8.77
C ILE A 105 -11.84 3.23 -8.92
N PRO A 106 -13.15 3.30 -8.63
CA PRO A 106 -13.86 4.57 -8.74
C PRO A 106 -13.28 5.57 -7.74
N ASN A 107 -13.05 6.78 -8.20
CA ASN A 107 -12.68 7.90 -7.31
C ASN A 107 -13.94 8.35 -6.56
N THR A 108 -14.14 7.81 -5.37
CA THR A 108 -15.31 8.10 -4.53
C THR A 108 -14.87 8.79 -3.25
N GLU A 109 -15.69 9.72 -2.78
CA GLU A 109 -15.53 10.33 -1.45
C GLU A 109 -15.78 9.29 -0.36
N TYR A 110 -15.03 9.38 0.72
CA TYR A 110 -15.20 8.56 1.91
C TYR A 110 -15.91 9.36 3.00
N ALA A 111 -16.65 8.68 3.86
CA ALA A 111 -17.36 9.31 4.96
C ALA A 111 -16.45 9.84 6.05
N SER A 112 -15.23 9.29 6.18
CA SER A 112 -14.21 9.81 7.10
C SER A 112 -12.82 9.73 6.49
N ASP A 113 -12.07 10.83 6.68
CA ASP A 113 -10.68 11.00 6.32
C ASP A 113 -9.84 11.23 7.59
N ILE A 114 -8.78 10.47 7.75
CA ILE A 114 -7.96 10.42 8.95
C ILE A 114 -6.50 10.52 8.57
N VAL A 115 -5.76 11.42 9.19
CA VAL A 115 -4.31 11.51 9.04
C VAL A 115 -3.65 11.42 10.41
N LEU A 116 -2.74 10.46 10.57
CA LEU A 116 -2.01 10.28 11.81
C LEU A 116 -0.55 9.90 11.58
N ASP A 117 0.26 10.08 12.63
CA ASP A 117 1.68 9.71 12.63
C ASP A 117 1.85 8.21 12.33
N SER A 118 2.66 7.89 11.32
CA SER A 118 2.85 6.51 10.86
C SER A 118 3.47 5.58 11.91
N PRO A 119 4.51 5.97 12.65
CA PRO A 119 5.03 5.19 13.78
C PRO A 119 3.95 4.89 14.82
N ILE A 120 3.12 5.85 15.18
CA ILE A 120 2.02 5.68 16.15
C ILE A 120 0.97 4.70 15.58
N PHE A 121 0.59 4.85 14.33
CA PHE A 121 -0.31 3.90 13.67
C PHE A 121 0.22 2.46 13.77
N LYS A 122 1.50 2.26 13.46
CA LYS A 122 2.13 0.94 13.56
C LYS A 122 2.15 0.39 14.99
N GLU A 123 2.41 1.22 15.98
CA GLU A 123 2.38 0.87 17.39
C GLU A 123 1.00 0.36 17.78
N TYR A 124 -0.05 1.13 17.50
CA TYR A 124 -1.45 0.76 17.79
C TYR A 124 -1.85 -0.56 17.13
N ILE A 125 -1.56 -0.72 15.83
CA ILE A 125 -1.86 -1.98 15.14
C ILE A 125 -1.09 -3.15 15.76
N THR A 126 0.17 -2.95 16.15
CA THR A 126 0.98 -4.01 16.78
C THR A 126 0.40 -4.43 18.13
N GLU A 127 -0.01 -3.48 18.96
CA GLU A 127 -0.62 -3.76 20.27
C GLU A 127 -1.96 -4.49 20.13
N LEU A 128 -2.77 -4.08 19.16
CA LEU A 128 -4.08 -4.70 18.91
C LEU A 128 -3.98 -6.14 18.37
N THR A 129 -2.82 -6.56 17.82
CA THR A 129 -2.64 -7.97 17.39
C THR A 129 -2.58 -8.98 18.53
N MET A 130 -2.59 -8.55 19.79
CA MET A 130 -2.40 -9.44 20.94
C MET A 130 -3.59 -10.37 21.23
N PHE A 131 -4.81 -9.97 20.90
CA PHE A 131 -5.99 -10.68 21.36
C PHE A 131 -6.86 -11.27 20.26
N GLY A 132 -7.13 -10.57 19.17
CA GLY A 132 -8.10 -10.99 18.18
C GLY A 132 -7.56 -11.07 16.75
N GLU A 133 -8.37 -11.67 15.87
CA GLU A 133 -8.07 -11.78 14.43
C GLU A 133 -8.62 -10.61 13.64
N TYR A 134 -9.56 -9.86 14.21
CA TYR A 134 -10.20 -8.72 13.58
C TYR A 134 -9.97 -7.46 14.41
N LEU A 135 -9.77 -6.37 13.71
CA LEU A 135 -9.75 -5.01 14.24
C LEU A 135 -11.11 -4.37 13.97
N ASP A 136 -11.82 -4.02 15.02
CA ASP A 136 -13.00 -3.17 14.95
C ASP A 136 -12.55 -1.72 14.89
N PHE A 137 -13.01 -1.01 13.86
CA PHE A 137 -12.65 0.36 13.54
C PHE A 137 -13.92 1.21 13.60
N ASN A 138 -14.09 2.00 14.65
CA ASN A 138 -15.26 2.83 14.87
C ASN A 138 -14.85 4.30 14.85
N CYS A 139 -15.54 5.11 14.04
CA CYS A 139 -15.32 6.55 13.96
C CYS A 139 -16.61 7.29 14.34
N SER A 140 -16.45 8.35 15.10
CA SER A 140 -17.50 9.31 15.46
C SER A 140 -16.94 10.73 15.38
N GLU A 141 -17.77 11.75 15.54
CA GLU A 141 -17.34 13.15 15.42
C GLU A 141 -16.12 13.54 16.26
N ASN A 142 -15.94 12.92 17.44
CA ASN A 142 -14.94 13.36 18.41
C ASN A 142 -13.79 12.37 18.61
N GLU A 143 -13.95 11.12 18.19
CA GLU A 143 -12.98 10.08 18.49
C GLU A 143 -13.00 8.93 17.50
N ILE A 144 -11.86 8.26 17.41
CA ILE A 144 -11.72 6.96 16.76
C ILE A 144 -11.47 5.92 17.84
N VAL A 145 -12.18 4.81 17.74
CA VAL A 145 -12.01 3.68 18.63
C VAL A 145 -11.55 2.47 17.83
N LEU A 146 -10.36 2.02 18.15
CA LEU A 146 -9.78 0.78 17.61
C LEU A 146 -9.88 -0.30 18.68
N SER A 147 -10.46 -1.43 18.37
CA SER A 147 -10.58 -2.53 19.34
C SER A 147 -10.42 -3.91 18.71
N THR A 148 -10.06 -4.86 19.53
CA THR A 148 -9.96 -6.27 19.14
C THR A 148 -10.36 -7.15 20.33
N GLU A 149 -11.02 -8.25 20.06
CA GLU A 149 -11.45 -9.23 21.05
C GLU A 149 -11.15 -10.65 20.56
N GLY A 150 -10.75 -11.52 21.48
CA GLY A 150 -10.49 -12.94 21.24
C GLY A 150 -10.59 -13.74 22.52
N ASP A 151 -10.31 -15.02 22.46
CA ASP A 151 -10.48 -15.98 23.56
C ASP A 151 -9.75 -15.60 24.86
N PHE A 152 -8.66 -14.85 24.77
CA PHE A 152 -7.82 -14.50 25.90
C PHE A 152 -8.07 -13.10 26.45
N GLY A 153 -8.89 -12.29 25.81
CA GLY A 153 -9.21 -10.94 26.26
C GLY A 153 -9.52 -9.98 25.14
N LYS A 154 -9.53 -8.71 25.50
CA LYS A 154 -9.74 -7.62 24.55
C LYS A 154 -8.80 -6.44 24.79
N SER A 155 -8.55 -5.69 23.73
CA SER A 155 -7.83 -4.42 23.77
C SER A 155 -8.66 -3.34 23.10
N LYS A 156 -8.55 -2.12 23.61
CA LYS A 156 -9.23 -0.95 23.06
C LYS A 156 -8.31 0.26 23.15
N ILE A 157 -8.18 0.98 22.05
CA ILE A 157 -7.45 2.26 21.97
C ILE A 157 -8.47 3.31 21.55
N ILE A 158 -8.55 4.40 22.29
CA ILE A 158 -9.41 5.55 22.01
C ILE A 158 -8.50 6.72 21.62
N ILE A 159 -8.72 7.29 20.45
CA ILE A 159 -7.96 8.39 19.90
C ILE A 159 -8.92 9.57 19.75
N ASN A 160 -8.77 10.61 20.55
CA ASN A 160 -9.53 11.84 20.41
C ASN A 160 -9.06 12.60 19.15
N GLU A 161 -9.95 13.30 18.47
CA GLU A 161 -9.66 14.06 17.25
C GLU A 161 -8.46 15.00 17.38
N GLU A 162 -8.28 15.63 18.55
CA GLU A 162 -7.18 16.58 18.84
C GLU A 162 -5.77 15.97 18.79
N TYR A 163 -5.66 14.64 18.79
CA TYR A 163 -4.39 13.91 18.67
C TYR A 163 -4.11 13.40 17.24
N LEU A 164 -5.00 13.67 16.29
CA LEU A 164 -4.83 13.37 14.89
C LEU A 164 -4.24 14.60 14.18
N GLU A 165 -3.46 14.39 13.16
CA GLU A 165 -2.94 15.48 12.31
C GLU A 165 -4.06 16.12 11.50
N GLU A 166 -4.97 15.31 10.97
CA GLU A 166 -6.21 15.72 10.32
C GLU A 166 -7.31 14.69 10.61
N TYR A 167 -8.52 15.18 10.83
CA TYR A 167 -9.71 14.35 11.00
C TYR A 167 -10.93 15.02 10.38
N GLY A 168 -11.60 14.29 9.51
CA GLY A 168 -12.88 14.69 8.93
C GLY A 168 -13.83 13.50 8.94
N ILE A 169 -15.09 13.76 9.30
CA ILE A 169 -16.18 12.78 9.21
C ILE A 169 -17.46 13.52 8.80
N GLU A 170 -18.30 12.88 8.00
CA GLU A 170 -19.61 13.41 7.64
C GLU A 170 -20.47 13.65 8.89
N GLU A 171 -21.21 14.77 8.94
CA GLU A 171 -22.10 15.14 10.05
C GLU A 171 -23.07 14.01 10.38
N ASP A 172 -23.35 13.80 11.67
CA ASP A 172 -24.28 12.78 12.20
C ASP A 172 -23.94 11.34 11.76
N THR A 173 -22.70 11.06 11.33
CA THR A 173 -22.26 9.75 10.89
C THR A 173 -21.49 9.02 11.99
N ILE A 174 -21.77 7.74 12.12
CA ILE A 174 -20.98 6.78 12.92
C ILE A 174 -20.59 5.65 11.97
N ILE A 175 -19.29 5.37 11.87
CA ILE A 175 -18.77 4.30 11.03
C ILE A 175 -18.37 3.14 11.94
N GLU A 176 -18.85 1.93 11.60
CA GLU A 176 -18.51 0.70 12.32
C GLU A 176 -18.12 -0.39 11.34
N GLN A 177 -16.81 -0.64 11.21
CA GLN A 177 -16.24 -1.62 10.31
C GLN A 177 -15.26 -2.54 11.04
N SER A 178 -15.13 -3.77 10.56
CA SER A 178 -14.15 -4.72 11.07
C SER A 178 -13.24 -5.18 9.92
N PHE A 179 -11.93 -5.23 10.19
CA PHE A 179 -10.92 -5.63 9.21
C PHE A 179 -10.03 -6.73 9.78
N ASN A 180 -9.57 -7.64 8.93
CA ASN A 180 -8.63 -8.66 9.36
C ASN A 180 -7.29 -8.01 9.76
N ILE A 181 -6.90 -8.18 11.02
CA ILE A 181 -5.76 -7.47 11.64
C ILE A 181 -4.42 -7.87 11.02
N LYS A 182 -4.33 -9.06 10.42
CA LYS A 182 -3.12 -9.51 9.71
C LYS A 182 -2.80 -8.59 8.53
N TYR A 183 -3.81 -8.17 7.77
CA TYR A 183 -3.62 -7.23 6.66
C TYR A 183 -3.28 -5.82 7.17
N MET A 184 -3.95 -5.36 8.23
CA MET A 184 -3.62 -4.09 8.88
C MET A 184 -2.15 -4.06 9.33
N LYS A 185 -1.67 -5.15 9.93
CA LYS A 185 -0.27 -5.29 10.33
C LYS A 185 0.69 -5.28 9.13
N MET A 186 0.30 -5.90 8.02
CA MET A 186 1.10 -5.89 6.79
C MET A 186 1.22 -4.46 6.26
N VAL A 187 0.12 -3.73 6.17
CA VAL A 187 0.09 -2.34 5.69
C VAL A 187 0.87 -1.41 6.63
N SER A 188 0.75 -1.59 7.94
CA SER A 188 1.49 -0.78 8.92
C SER A 188 3.03 -0.94 8.86
N ASN A 189 3.57 -1.90 8.09
CA ASN A 189 5.02 -2.00 7.89
C ASN A 189 5.57 -0.97 6.89
N PHE A 190 4.71 -0.29 6.13
CA PHE A 190 5.08 0.73 5.16
C PHE A 190 5.32 2.12 5.77
N VAL A 191 5.22 2.27 7.09
CA VAL A 191 5.41 3.54 7.83
C VAL A 191 6.74 4.25 7.57
N LYS A 192 7.74 3.56 7.00
CA LYS A 192 9.02 4.20 6.62
C LYS A 192 8.93 5.04 5.35
N LEU A 193 7.86 4.88 4.56
CA LEU A 193 7.66 5.62 3.32
C LEU A 193 7.27 7.07 3.56
N ASN A 194 6.45 7.31 4.60
CA ASN A 194 6.03 8.65 4.98
C ASN A 194 5.83 8.73 6.50
N LYS A 195 6.01 9.93 7.06
CA LYS A 195 5.75 10.21 8.47
C LYS A 195 4.26 10.15 8.81
N LEU A 196 3.39 10.36 7.81
CA LEU A 196 1.95 10.38 7.95
C LEU A 196 1.32 9.22 7.19
N THR A 197 0.31 8.62 7.78
CA THR A 197 -0.57 7.61 7.19
C THR A 197 -1.93 8.24 6.95
N ASN A 198 -2.40 8.19 5.72
CA ASN A 198 -3.74 8.65 5.35
C ASN A 198 -4.68 7.45 5.31
N ILE A 199 -5.78 7.52 6.03
CA ILE A 199 -6.78 6.44 6.15
C ILE A 199 -8.13 7.01 5.78
N HIS A 200 -8.84 6.32 4.90
CA HIS A 200 -10.17 6.69 4.44
C HIS A 200 -11.12 5.52 4.70
N VAL A 201 -12.21 5.78 5.40
CA VAL A 201 -13.15 4.74 5.83
C VAL A 201 -14.61 5.16 5.60
N SER A 202 -15.43 4.20 5.19
CA SER A 202 -16.89 4.28 5.02
C SER A 202 -17.49 2.91 5.29
N ASP A 203 -18.77 2.86 5.66
CA ASP A 203 -19.45 1.59 5.92
C ASP A 203 -19.66 0.72 4.67
N ASP A 204 -19.73 1.33 3.50
CA ASP A 204 -20.05 0.69 2.22
C ASP A 204 -18.84 0.44 1.29
N LYS A 205 -17.63 0.76 1.76
CA LYS A 205 -16.41 0.70 0.93
C LYS A 205 -15.28 -0.06 1.60
N PRO A 206 -14.33 -0.60 0.82
CA PRO A 206 -13.07 -1.07 1.37
C PRO A 206 -12.34 0.05 2.11
N LEU A 207 -11.70 -0.26 3.21
CA LEU A 207 -10.77 0.65 3.87
C LEU A 207 -9.64 0.99 2.91
N LYS A 208 -9.33 2.28 2.76
CA LYS A 208 -8.25 2.78 1.94
C LYS A 208 -7.16 3.37 2.82
N ILE A 209 -5.92 2.94 2.65
CA ILE A 209 -4.75 3.46 3.37
C ILE A 209 -3.70 3.88 2.35
N GLU A 210 -3.21 5.12 2.46
CA GLU A 210 -2.24 5.69 1.53
C GLU A 210 -0.96 6.12 2.25
N TYR A 211 0.18 5.86 1.60
CA TYR A 211 1.47 6.44 1.94
C TYR A 211 1.98 7.21 0.73
N HIS A 212 2.08 8.52 0.87
CA HIS A 212 2.62 9.40 -0.15
C HIS A 212 4.16 9.32 -0.14
N LEU A 213 4.81 9.35 -1.29
CA LEU A 213 6.28 9.29 -1.37
C LEU A 213 6.89 10.68 -1.22
N ASP A 214 6.56 11.61 -2.11
CA ASP A 214 7.05 12.98 -2.10
C ASP A 214 5.92 14.01 -2.18
N ASN A 215 4.86 13.63 -2.88
CA ASN A 215 3.68 14.46 -3.13
C ASN A 215 2.44 13.56 -3.27
N ASP A 216 1.27 14.15 -3.43
CA ASP A 216 -0.01 13.43 -3.48
C ASP A 216 -0.18 12.54 -4.72
N GLU A 217 0.63 12.74 -5.76
CA GLU A 217 0.56 11.98 -7.00
C GLU A 217 1.41 10.70 -6.96
N ASN A 218 2.47 10.68 -6.13
CA ASN A 218 3.36 9.53 -5.96
C ASN A 218 3.03 8.80 -4.68
N LYS A 219 2.32 7.71 -4.77
CA LYS A 219 1.82 7.00 -3.60
C LYS A 219 1.65 5.51 -3.79
N ILE A 220 1.66 4.80 -2.68
CA ILE A 220 1.16 3.44 -2.57
C ILE A 220 -0.15 3.45 -1.80
N THR A 221 -1.15 2.79 -2.35
CA THR A 221 -2.50 2.70 -1.79
C THR A 221 -2.84 1.25 -1.51
N PHE A 222 -3.39 1.00 -0.34
CA PHE A 222 -3.89 -0.30 0.07
C PHE A 222 -5.40 -0.22 0.24
N PHE A 223 -6.11 -1.21 -0.29
CA PHE A 223 -7.55 -1.39 -0.09
C PHE A 223 -7.77 -2.69 0.66
N LEU A 224 -8.54 -2.65 1.74
CA LEU A 224 -8.87 -3.82 2.55
C LEU A 224 -10.38 -4.01 2.59
N ALA A 225 -10.83 -5.18 2.17
CA ALA A 225 -12.23 -5.55 2.30
C ALA A 225 -12.63 -5.68 3.78
N PRO A 226 -13.78 -5.13 4.18
CA PRO A 226 -14.29 -5.32 5.53
C PRO A 226 -14.74 -6.77 5.76
N LYS A 227 -14.79 -7.16 7.02
CA LYS A 227 -15.45 -8.41 7.42
C LYS A 227 -16.92 -8.35 7.05
N ILE A 228 -17.41 -9.37 6.38
CA ILE A 228 -18.84 -9.51 6.10
C ILE A 228 -19.55 -9.68 7.45
N LYS A 229 -20.52 -8.80 7.73
CA LYS A 229 -21.38 -8.95 8.91
C LYS A 229 -22.31 -10.15 8.64
N ASP A 230 -22.27 -11.16 9.51
CA ASP A 230 -23.25 -12.25 9.46
C ASP A 230 -24.61 -11.66 9.87
N ASP A 231 -25.63 -11.84 9.02
CA ASP A 231 -27.02 -11.42 9.27
C ASP A 231 -27.67 -12.23 10.40
#